data_18713d29e168f9bb0b2159dc4d5392d8
#
_entry.id   18713d29e168f9bb0b2159dc4d5392d8
#
_cell.length_a   1.000
_cell.length_b   1.000
_cell.length_c   1.000
_cell.angle_alpha   90.00
_cell.angle_beta   90.00
_cell.angle_gamma   90.00
#
_symmetry.space_group_name_H-M   'P 1'
#
loop_
_entity.id
_entity.type
_entity.pdbx_description
1 polymer ?
#
loop_
_entity_poly.entity_id
_entity_poly.type
_entity_poly.pdbx_seq_one_letter_code
_entity_poly.pdbx_strand_id
1 'polypeptide(L)'
;DHVLAHGTVDFIGLFKDGSICFKMATRFTIIYKWTNGKWLVQHLHQSTPDLEQMDGEEFPVTLGKQVKKTRQAFYALGTAYYHISRLNLKTKKIELVKRSRKMDLDIKNNIADWDLQFEGIKAIIAEPFVKKYTDFFDIQTMAARLHNKESMSSEFKLKEGSWFLSMIVPQSYDKNGNVTSVLIANRDVTDEKIRELKQEEELREAKLKAECANKAKSTFLFNMSHDIRTPMNAIIGY
;
A
#
# COMPACT_ATOMS: atom_id res chain seq x y z
N ASP A 1 36.12 28.92 -35.70
CA ASP A 1 34.74 28.71 -36.18
C ASP A 1 34.24 27.35 -35.71
N HIS A 2 32.95 27.27 -35.37
CA HIS A 2 32.30 26.05 -34.97
C HIS A 2 31.02 25.86 -35.81
N VAL A 3 30.69 24.62 -36.13
CA VAL A 3 29.44 24.25 -36.78
C VAL A 3 28.74 23.20 -35.94
N LEU A 4 27.45 23.40 -35.73
CA LEU A 4 26.56 22.45 -35.07
C LEU A 4 25.74 21.72 -36.16
N ALA A 5 25.83 20.39 -36.17
CA ALA A 5 24.96 19.54 -36.97
C ALA A 5 24.09 18.67 -36.05
N HIS A 6 22.81 18.56 -36.33
CA HIS A 6 21.91 17.67 -35.65
C HIS A 6 21.00 16.93 -36.66
N GLY A 7 20.55 15.75 -36.30
CA GLY A 7 19.69 14.96 -37.17
C GLY A 7 19.32 13.61 -36.55
N THR A 8 18.69 12.79 -37.38
CA THR A 8 18.31 11.41 -37.02
C THR A 8 19.03 10.42 -37.93
N VAL A 9 19.40 9.26 -37.40
CA VAL A 9 20.01 8.14 -38.11
C VAL A 9 19.30 6.86 -37.73
N ASP A 10 18.90 6.10 -38.73
CA ASP A 10 18.35 4.76 -38.53
C ASP A 10 19.46 3.72 -38.64
N PHE A 11 19.64 2.96 -37.57
CA PHE A 11 20.50 1.78 -37.61
C PHE A 11 19.65 0.55 -37.89
N ILE A 12 20.05 -0.23 -38.89
CA ILE A 12 19.37 -1.48 -39.23
C ILE A 12 20.40 -2.61 -39.14
N GLY A 13 20.20 -3.50 -38.18
CA GLY A 13 20.99 -4.73 -38.06
C GLY A 13 20.37 -5.83 -38.92
N LEU A 14 21.19 -6.53 -39.70
CA LEU A 14 20.71 -7.63 -40.53
C LEU A 14 21.33 -8.95 -40.04
N PHE A 15 20.55 -10.03 -40.11
CA PHE A 15 21.09 -11.38 -40.02
C PHE A 15 21.89 -11.74 -41.30
N LYS A 16 22.64 -12.82 -41.26
CA LYS A 16 23.45 -13.29 -42.42
C LYS A 16 22.59 -13.61 -43.65
N ASP A 17 21.34 -13.94 -43.45
CA ASP A 17 20.36 -14.21 -44.52
C ASP A 17 19.70 -12.94 -45.09
N GLY A 18 20.10 -11.76 -44.61
CA GLY A 18 19.55 -10.47 -45.04
C GLY A 18 18.27 -10.05 -44.37
N SER A 19 17.70 -10.82 -43.48
CA SER A 19 16.52 -10.43 -42.69
C SER A 19 16.89 -9.40 -41.61
N ILE A 20 15.94 -8.53 -41.25
CA ILE A 20 16.19 -7.46 -40.27
C ILE A 20 16.24 -8.08 -38.86
N CYS A 21 17.38 -7.92 -38.19
CA CYS A 21 17.58 -8.32 -36.79
C CYS A 21 16.99 -7.26 -35.80
N PHE A 22 17.29 -5.99 -36.09
CA PHE A 22 16.77 -4.86 -35.35
C PHE A 22 16.74 -3.59 -36.21
N LYS A 23 15.85 -2.68 -35.86
CA LYS A 23 15.86 -1.31 -36.37
C LYS A 23 15.81 -0.35 -35.18
N MET A 24 16.72 0.64 -35.15
CA MET A 24 16.83 1.62 -34.08
C MET A 24 17.06 2.99 -34.67
N ALA A 25 16.13 3.91 -34.41
CA ALA A 25 16.30 5.32 -34.72
C ALA A 25 17.09 5.99 -33.58
N THR A 26 18.05 6.83 -33.95
CA THR A 26 18.83 7.61 -32.99
C THR A 26 18.87 9.07 -33.41
N ARG A 27 18.95 9.96 -32.45
CA ARG A 27 19.25 11.37 -32.66
C ARG A 27 20.73 11.61 -32.40
N PHE A 28 21.34 12.50 -33.18
CA PHE A 28 22.70 12.91 -32.95
C PHE A 28 22.81 14.44 -32.95
N THR A 29 23.81 14.92 -32.21
CA THR A 29 24.27 16.30 -32.22
C THR A 29 25.79 16.26 -32.31
N ILE A 30 26.36 16.89 -33.33
CA ILE A 30 27.77 16.94 -33.57
C ILE A 30 28.24 18.39 -33.57
N ILE A 31 29.27 18.71 -32.83
CA ILE A 31 29.95 20.00 -32.88
C ILE A 31 31.27 19.80 -33.63
N TYR A 32 31.41 20.49 -34.75
CA TYR A 32 32.64 20.54 -35.52
C TYR A 32 33.41 21.81 -35.21
N LYS A 33 34.72 21.72 -35.16
CA LYS A 33 35.62 22.86 -35.02
C LYS A 33 36.58 22.89 -36.21
N TRP A 34 36.74 24.06 -36.82
CA TRP A 34 37.75 24.27 -37.87
C TRP A 34 39.11 24.41 -37.25
N THR A 35 40.07 23.55 -37.65
CA THR A 35 41.41 23.53 -37.11
C THR A 35 42.37 23.07 -38.22
N ASN A 36 43.38 23.87 -38.51
CA ASN A 36 44.45 23.56 -39.48
C ASN A 36 43.91 23.13 -40.87
N GLY A 37 42.95 23.89 -41.41
CA GLY A 37 42.41 23.64 -42.75
C GLY A 37 41.41 22.50 -42.89
N LYS A 38 40.90 21.95 -41.79
CA LYS A 38 39.92 20.84 -41.81
C LYS A 38 38.95 20.94 -40.65
N TRP A 39 37.76 20.40 -40.84
CA TRP A 39 36.76 20.24 -39.81
C TRP A 39 37.04 18.99 -38.97
N LEU A 40 37.14 19.14 -37.65
CA LEU A 40 37.30 18.06 -36.69
C LEU A 40 36.08 17.97 -35.82
N VAL A 41 35.64 16.76 -35.49
CA VAL A 41 34.58 16.55 -34.49
C VAL A 41 35.13 16.89 -33.11
N GLN A 42 34.58 17.89 -32.49
CA GLN A 42 34.92 18.30 -31.13
C GLN A 42 34.02 17.60 -30.08
N HIS A 43 32.75 17.40 -30.43
CA HIS A 43 31.77 16.74 -29.55
C HIS A 43 30.77 15.96 -30.41
N LEU A 44 30.42 14.76 -29.94
CA LEU A 44 29.34 13.94 -30.48
C LEU A 44 28.44 13.51 -29.32
N HIS A 45 27.19 13.83 -29.42
CA HIS A 45 26.15 13.28 -28.56
C HIS A 45 25.19 12.45 -29.41
N GLN A 46 24.87 11.26 -28.94
CA GLN A 46 23.91 10.38 -29.58
C GLN A 46 22.96 9.83 -28.54
N SER A 47 21.68 9.85 -28.82
CA SER A 47 20.63 9.33 -27.92
C SER A 47 19.57 8.59 -28.75
N THR A 48 18.99 7.56 -28.16
CA THR A 48 17.79 6.93 -28.69
C THR A 48 16.56 7.72 -28.21
N PRO A 49 15.56 8.00 -29.09
CA PRO A 49 14.28 8.49 -28.66
C PRO A 49 13.67 7.49 -27.67
N ASP A 50 13.00 8.01 -26.63
CA ASP A 50 12.17 7.16 -25.79
C ASP A 50 11.01 6.62 -26.65
N LEU A 51 10.67 5.33 -26.51
CA LEU A 51 9.59 4.68 -27.26
C LEU A 51 8.23 5.36 -27.02
N GLU A 52 8.09 6.14 -25.95
CA GLU A 52 6.88 6.89 -25.60
C GLU A 52 6.93 8.38 -26.06
N GLN A 53 7.98 8.80 -26.75
CA GLN A 53 8.11 10.16 -27.21
C GLN A 53 7.34 10.37 -28.52
N MET A 54 6.41 11.35 -28.51
CA MET A 54 5.66 11.70 -29.72
C MET A 54 6.53 12.43 -30.74
N ASP A 55 6.20 12.30 -32.04
CA ASP A 55 6.88 13.02 -33.12
C ASP A 55 6.83 14.52 -32.86
N GLY A 56 8.02 15.15 -32.87
CA GLY A 56 8.18 16.59 -32.62
C GLY A 56 8.47 16.98 -31.15
N GLU A 57 8.49 16.05 -30.23
CA GLU A 57 8.93 16.35 -28.85
C GLU A 57 10.47 16.29 -28.74
N GLU A 58 11.12 17.38 -28.32
CA GLU A 58 12.57 17.43 -28.07
C GLU A 58 12.96 16.62 -26.82
N PHE A 59 12.03 16.44 -25.86
CA PHE A 59 12.21 15.66 -24.63
C PHE A 59 10.95 14.85 -24.35
N PRO A 60 11.01 13.72 -23.64
CA PRO A 60 9.84 12.88 -23.27
C PRO A 60 8.97 13.59 -22.23
N VAL A 61 8.29 14.67 -22.65
CA VAL A 61 7.43 15.50 -21.81
C VAL A 61 6.24 14.69 -21.30
N THR A 62 5.76 13.75 -22.12
CA THR A 62 4.63 12.88 -21.78
C THR A 62 5.00 11.92 -20.66
N LEU A 63 6.17 11.26 -20.74
CA LEU A 63 6.69 10.41 -19.68
C LEU A 63 6.93 11.22 -18.38
N GLY A 64 7.55 12.40 -18.49
CA GLY A 64 7.75 13.30 -17.37
C GLY A 64 6.44 13.72 -16.68
N LYS A 65 5.38 14.00 -17.48
CA LYS A 65 4.04 14.31 -16.96
C LYS A 65 3.38 13.09 -16.31
N GLN A 66 3.52 11.91 -16.92
CA GLN A 66 2.99 10.67 -16.34
C GLN A 66 3.69 10.30 -15.04
N VAL A 67 5.02 10.33 -15.01
CA VAL A 67 5.81 10.12 -13.78
C VAL A 67 5.42 11.11 -12.70
N LYS A 68 5.25 12.40 -13.04
CA LYS A 68 4.81 13.43 -12.09
C LYS A 68 3.39 13.16 -11.57
N LYS A 69 2.44 12.80 -12.45
CA LYS A 69 1.06 12.45 -12.06
C LYS A 69 1.04 11.20 -11.17
N THR A 70 1.74 10.14 -11.57
CA THR A 70 1.86 8.91 -10.79
C THR A 70 2.50 9.18 -9.43
N ARG A 71 3.54 10.00 -9.39
CA ARG A 71 4.20 10.41 -8.15
C ARG A 71 3.26 11.23 -7.26
N GLN A 72 2.49 12.18 -7.83
CA GLN A 72 1.50 12.96 -7.08
C GLN A 72 0.38 12.08 -6.53
N ALA A 73 -0.16 11.14 -7.33
CA ALA A 73 -1.14 10.17 -6.86
C ALA A 73 -0.57 9.27 -5.75
N PHE A 74 0.66 8.80 -5.91
CA PHE A 74 1.35 8.02 -4.88
C PHE A 74 1.57 8.82 -3.59
N TYR A 75 1.93 10.11 -3.69
CA TYR A 75 2.04 10.99 -2.52
C TYR A 75 0.68 11.22 -1.85
N ALA A 76 -0.39 11.45 -2.63
CA ALA A 76 -1.73 11.65 -2.09
C ALA A 76 -2.26 10.41 -1.38
N LEU A 77 -2.13 9.23 -2.00
CA LEU A 77 -2.46 7.95 -1.36
C LEU A 77 -1.58 7.68 -0.14
N GLY A 78 -0.29 8.02 -0.26
CA GLY A 78 0.67 7.86 0.81
C GLY A 78 0.42 8.78 2.02
N THR A 79 -0.40 9.85 1.93
CA THR A 79 -0.71 10.69 3.11
C THR A 79 -1.53 9.94 4.15
N ALA A 80 -2.30 8.93 3.75
CA ALA A 80 -3.05 8.07 4.65
C ALA A 80 -2.15 7.15 5.49
N TYR A 81 -0.92 6.88 5.03
CA TYR A 81 0.03 6.00 5.71
C TYR A 81 1.19 6.81 6.28
N TYR A 82 1.43 6.68 7.57
CA TYR A 82 2.54 7.37 8.23
C TYR A 82 3.88 6.64 8.08
N HIS A 83 3.86 5.34 7.80
CA HIS A 83 5.06 4.52 7.60
C HIS A 83 4.84 3.52 6.47
N ILE A 84 5.78 3.46 5.54
CA ILE A 84 5.83 2.43 4.49
C ILE A 84 7.25 1.92 4.42
N SER A 85 7.42 0.62 4.56
CA SER A 85 8.72 -0.06 4.44
C SER A 85 8.63 -1.25 3.50
N ARG A 86 9.75 -1.58 2.87
CA ARG A 86 9.94 -2.80 2.08
C ARG A 86 10.71 -3.80 2.93
N LEU A 87 10.19 -5.02 3.04
CA LEU A 87 10.84 -6.13 3.70
C LEU A 87 11.22 -7.21 2.70
N ASN A 88 12.48 -7.59 2.66
CA ASN A 88 12.93 -8.78 1.94
C ASN A 88 12.82 -10.00 2.86
N LEU A 89 11.99 -10.97 2.47
CA LEU A 89 11.67 -12.12 3.30
C LEU A 89 12.83 -13.11 3.47
N LYS A 90 13.78 -13.13 2.51
CA LYS A 90 14.97 -14.02 2.58
C LYS A 90 16.08 -13.42 3.43
N THR A 91 16.38 -12.14 3.22
CA THR A 91 17.52 -11.47 3.88
C THR A 91 17.14 -10.78 5.17
N LYS A 92 15.84 -10.67 5.47
CA LYS A 92 15.28 -9.92 6.60
C LYS A 92 15.66 -8.43 6.63
N LYS A 93 16.14 -7.90 5.51
CA LYS A 93 16.48 -6.48 5.39
C LYS A 93 15.23 -5.65 5.18
N ILE A 94 15.15 -4.55 5.92
CA ILE A 94 14.11 -3.53 5.77
C ILE A 94 14.70 -2.29 5.09
N GLU A 95 13.94 -1.77 4.14
CA GLU A 95 14.20 -0.49 3.49
C GLU A 95 13.02 0.44 3.76
N LEU A 96 13.30 1.61 4.34
CA LEU A 96 12.29 2.63 4.57
C LEU A 96 11.94 3.33 3.25
N VAL A 97 10.67 3.19 2.81
CA VAL A 97 10.15 3.85 1.60
C VAL A 97 9.57 5.21 1.93
N LYS A 98 8.83 5.31 3.05
CA LYS A 98 8.21 6.56 3.52
C LYS A 98 8.08 6.59 5.03
N ARG A 99 8.38 7.76 5.62
CA ARG A 99 8.11 8.09 7.02
C ARG A 99 7.43 9.45 7.10
N SER A 100 6.35 9.55 7.85
CA SER A 100 5.73 10.83 8.21
C SER A 100 6.26 11.29 9.56
N ARG A 101 6.42 12.61 9.73
CA ARG A 101 6.88 13.22 11.00
C ARG A 101 5.89 13.09 12.16
N LYS A 102 4.65 12.65 11.91
CA LYS A 102 3.58 12.62 12.92
C LYS A 102 3.70 11.50 13.97
N MET A 103 4.55 10.51 13.76
CA MET A 103 4.75 9.43 14.69
C MET A 103 6.25 9.27 14.91
N ASP A 104 6.81 10.11 15.76
CA ASP A 104 8.08 9.85 16.43
C ASP A 104 7.87 8.75 17.49
N LEU A 105 7.55 7.56 17.02
CA LEU A 105 8.01 6.41 17.77
C LEU A 105 9.53 6.51 17.70
N ASP A 106 10.15 6.69 18.85
CA ASP A 106 11.59 6.76 19.07
C ASP A 106 12.30 5.45 18.67
N ILE A 107 11.90 4.89 17.53
CA ILE A 107 12.63 3.84 16.85
C ILE A 107 13.81 4.55 16.20
N LYS A 108 14.86 4.68 17.02
CA LYS A 108 16.15 5.25 16.62
C LYS A 108 16.51 4.75 15.23
N ASN A 109 16.56 5.74 14.33
CA ASN A 109 17.18 5.76 13.01
C ASN A 109 17.78 4.46 12.46
N ASN A 110 17.35 4.07 11.23
CA ASN A 110 18.01 3.09 10.36
C ASN A 110 18.18 1.68 10.94
N ILE A 111 17.16 1.11 11.57
CA ILE A 111 17.18 -0.32 11.84
C ILE A 111 16.89 -1.01 10.50
N ALA A 112 17.96 -1.37 9.79
CA ALA A 112 17.90 -2.17 8.57
C ALA A 112 17.56 -3.66 8.84
N ASP A 113 17.33 -4.01 10.10
CA ASP A 113 17.12 -5.38 10.59
C ASP A 113 15.68 -5.57 11.04
N TRP A 114 15.04 -6.59 10.47
CA TRP A 114 13.65 -6.93 10.77
C TRP A 114 13.45 -7.36 12.24
N ASP A 115 14.32 -8.22 12.75
CA ASP A 115 14.12 -8.82 14.06
C ASP A 115 14.15 -7.76 15.15
N LEU A 116 15.05 -6.75 15.03
CA LEU A 116 15.10 -5.61 15.96
C LEU A 116 13.85 -4.74 15.86
N GLN A 117 13.37 -4.46 14.65
CA GLN A 117 12.16 -3.64 14.47
C GLN A 117 10.91 -4.37 14.97
N PHE A 118 10.81 -5.66 14.69
CA PHE A 118 9.70 -6.50 15.15
C PHE A 118 9.59 -6.55 16.66
N GLU A 119 10.69 -6.84 17.39
CA GLU A 119 10.70 -6.87 18.85
C GLU A 119 10.47 -5.48 19.45
N GLY A 120 11.01 -4.42 18.86
CA GLY A 120 10.77 -3.04 19.30
C GLY A 120 9.30 -2.65 19.26
N ILE A 121 8.59 -2.96 18.15
CA ILE A 121 7.16 -2.68 18.05
C ILE A 121 6.35 -3.60 18.96
N LYS A 122 6.68 -4.89 19.01
CA LYS A 122 6.02 -5.87 19.89
C LYS A 122 6.04 -5.43 21.35
N ALA A 123 7.12 -4.81 21.81
CA ALA A 123 7.25 -4.31 23.18
C ALA A 123 6.23 -3.22 23.56
N ILE A 124 5.72 -2.47 22.57
CA ILE A 124 4.73 -1.40 22.78
C ILE A 124 3.30 -1.81 22.41
N ILE A 125 3.08 -3.02 21.89
CA ILE A 125 1.74 -3.57 21.63
C ILE A 125 1.02 -3.88 22.96
N ALA A 126 -0.27 -3.58 23.05
CA ALA A 126 -1.10 -3.92 24.19
C ALA A 126 -1.25 -5.46 24.31
N GLU A 127 -1.19 -6.00 25.55
CA GLU A 127 -1.17 -7.45 25.84
C GLU A 127 -2.17 -8.31 25.05
N PRO A 128 -3.47 -7.95 24.92
CA PRO A 128 -4.41 -8.78 24.16
C PRO A 128 -4.05 -8.95 22.68
N PHE A 129 -3.21 -8.05 22.12
CA PHE A 129 -2.85 -8.03 20.70
C PHE A 129 -1.45 -8.59 20.41
N VAL A 130 -0.64 -8.90 21.42
CA VAL A 130 0.75 -9.38 21.25
C VAL A 130 0.78 -10.67 20.44
N LYS A 131 -0.06 -11.65 20.75
CA LYS A 131 -0.14 -12.91 20.00
C LYS A 131 -0.56 -12.65 18.55
N LYS A 132 -1.62 -11.87 18.35
CA LYS A 132 -2.13 -11.50 17.02
C LYS A 132 -1.04 -10.80 16.19
N TYR A 133 -0.27 -9.90 16.81
CA TYR A 133 0.85 -9.21 16.17
C TYR A 133 1.94 -10.20 15.77
N THR A 134 2.35 -11.09 16.66
CA THR A 134 3.38 -12.11 16.41
C THR A 134 2.97 -13.03 15.26
N ASP A 135 1.75 -13.55 15.27
CA ASP A 135 1.23 -14.43 14.21
C ASP A 135 1.10 -13.68 12.86
N PHE A 136 0.69 -12.41 12.89
CA PHE A 136 0.53 -11.60 11.68
C PHE A 136 1.86 -11.32 10.99
N PHE A 137 2.89 -10.99 11.76
CA PHE A 137 4.22 -10.64 11.26
C PHE A 137 5.21 -11.80 11.24
N ASP A 138 4.77 -13.04 11.45
CA ASP A 138 5.64 -14.21 11.33
C ASP A 138 6.18 -14.33 9.89
N ILE A 139 7.46 -14.01 9.73
CA ILE A 139 8.14 -13.97 8.44
C ILE A 139 8.24 -15.36 7.79
N GLN A 140 8.26 -16.44 8.59
CA GLN A 140 8.41 -17.80 8.08
C GLN A 140 7.16 -18.25 7.32
N THR A 141 5.97 -17.84 7.79
CA THR A 141 4.69 -18.20 7.19
C THR A 141 4.14 -17.12 6.25
N MET A 142 4.72 -15.92 6.27
CA MET A 142 4.21 -14.75 5.55
C MET A 142 4.08 -14.99 4.03
N ALA A 143 5.10 -15.57 3.39
CA ALA A 143 5.07 -15.86 1.97
C ALA A 143 3.93 -16.83 1.59
N ALA A 144 3.73 -17.88 2.38
CA ALA A 144 2.65 -18.85 2.16
C ALA A 144 1.26 -18.24 2.40
N ARG A 145 1.11 -17.39 3.43
CA ARG A 145 -0.16 -16.70 3.72
C ARG A 145 -0.55 -15.64 2.68
N LEU A 146 0.43 -15.11 1.96
CA LEU A 146 0.22 -14.14 0.87
C LEU A 146 0.06 -14.81 -0.50
N HIS A 147 0.24 -16.12 -0.60
CA HIS A 147 0.06 -16.84 -1.85
C HIS A 147 -1.36 -16.61 -2.40
N ASN A 148 -1.47 -16.15 -3.64
CA ASN A 148 -2.73 -15.79 -4.31
C ASN A 148 -3.58 -14.72 -3.60
N LYS A 149 -2.98 -13.88 -2.75
CA LYS A 149 -3.65 -12.75 -2.14
C LYS A 149 -3.03 -11.44 -2.60
N GLU A 150 -3.87 -10.45 -2.85
CA GLU A 150 -3.41 -9.09 -3.17
C GLU A 150 -2.79 -8.40 -1.95
N SER A 151 -3.32 -8.65 -0.77
CA SER A 151 -2.81 -8.11 0.50
C SER A 151 -3.37 -8.87 1.70
N MET A 152 -2.80 -8.60 2.86
CA MET A 152 -3.39 -8.92 4.16
C MET A 152 -3.26 -7.73 5.09
N SER A 153 -4.26 -7.53 5.96
CA SER A 153 -4.26 -6.42 6.91
C SER A 153 -4.71 -6.85 8.30
N SER A 154 -4.27 -6.11 9.31
CA SER A 154 -4.70 -6.32 10.69
C SER A 154 -4.54 -5.05 11.52
N GLU A 155 -5.42 -4.88 12.50
CA GLU A 155 -5.41 -3.76 13.44
C GLU A 155 -4.81 -4.18 14.76
N PHE A 156 -4.04 -3.26 15.35
CA PHE A 156 -3.35 -3.45 16.61
C PHE A 156 -3.51 -2.22 17.49
N LYS A 157 -3.61 -2.46 18.81
CA LYS A 157 -3.65 -1.41 19.82
C LYS A 157 -2.30 -1.28 20.48
N LEU A 158 -1.79 -0.06 20.65
CA LEU A 158 -0.61 0.23 21.43
C LEU A 158 -0.94 0.36 22.92
N LYS A 159 0.04 0.16 23.79
CA LYS A 159 -0.11 0.32 25.25
C LYS A 159 -0.58 1.71 25.66
N GLU A 160 -0.18 2.73 24.91
CA GLU A 160 -0.63 4.13 25.08
C GLU A 160 -2.09 4.39 24.71
N GLY A 161 -2.75 3.44 24.03
CA GLY A 161 -4.16 3.52 23.67
C GLY A 161 -4.45 3.78 22.18
N SER A 162 -3.47 4.21 21.39
CA SER A 162 -3.64 4.43 19.94
C SER A 162 -3.78 3.13 19.17
N TRP A 163 -4.40 3.21 17.99
CA TRP A 163 -4.63 2.09 17.11
C TRP A 163 -3.96 2.30 15.75
N PHE A 164 -3.35 1.26 15.22
CA PHE A 164 -2.86 1.30 13.85
C PHE A 164 -3.33 0.08 13.04
N LEU A 165 -3.58 0.34 11.78
CA LEU A 165 -3.80 -0.67 10.76
C LEU A 165 -2.46 -0.95 10.07
N SER A 166 -2.04 -2.19 10.04
CA SER A 166 -0.92 -2.64 9.22
C SER A 166 -1.43 -3.44 8.03
N MET A 167 -0.95 -3.09 6.85
CA MET A 167 -1.23 -3.78 5.60
C MET A 167 0.07 -4.31 5.01
N ILE A 168 0.06 -5.56 4.59
CA ILE A 168 1.18 -6.22 3.92
C ILE A 168 0.77 -6.56 2.49
N VAL A 169 1.55 -6.06 1.53
CA VAL A 169 1.30 -6.23 0.08
C VAL A 169 2.49 -6.94 -0.56
N PRO A 170 2.30 -8.06 -1.26
CA PRO A 170 3.35 -8.70 -2.03
C PRO A 170 3.91 -7.74 -3.07
N GLN A 171 5.25 -7.68 -3.22
CA GLN A 171 5.88 -6.78 -4.17
C GLN A 171 6.70 -7.51 -5.23
N SER A 172 7.43 -8.55 -4.84
CA SER A 172 8.28 -9.31 -5.76
C SER A 172 8.09 -10.80 -5.56
N TYR A 173 8.26 -11.54 -6.64
CA TYR A 173 8.09 -12.99 -6.68
C TYR A 173 9.35 -13.65 -7.25
N ASP A 174 9.61 -14.88 -6.87
CA ASP A 174 10.63 -15.72 -7.50
C ASP A 174 10.09 -16.39 -8.79
N LYS A 175 10.96 -17.16 -9.46
CA LYS A 175 10.60 -17.89 -10.69
C LYS A 175 9.47 -18.92 -10.47
N ASN A 176 9.23 -19.33 -9.24
CA ASN A 176 8.20 -20.30 -8.85
C ASN A 176 6.91 -19.60 -8.35
N GLY A 177 6.82 -18.28 -8.41
CA GLY A 177 5.68 -17.51 -7.94
C GLY A 177 5.61 -17.29 -6.42
N ASN A 178 6.67 -17.64 -5.66
CA ASN A 178 6.69 -17.39 -4.23
C ASN A 178 7.06 -15.94 -3.93
N VAL A 179 6.40 -15.33 -2.97
CA VAL A 179 6.68 -13.95 -2.54
C VAL A 179 8.07 -13.86 -1.93
N THR A 180 8.90 -12.96 -2.45
CA THR A 180 10.27 -12.73 -1.99
C THR A 180 10.45 -11.41 -1.25
N SER A 181 9.60 -10.41 -1.55
CA SER A 181 9.55 -9.15 -0.80
C SER A 181 8.13 -8.63 -0.68
N VAL A 182 7.90 -7.87 0.38
CA VAL A 182 6.60 -7.27 0.69
C VAL A 182 6.76 -5.78 1.01
N LEU A 183 5.70 -5.01 0.77
CA LEU A 183 5.54 -3.68 1.34
C LEU A 183 4.69 -3.80 2.60
N ILE A 184 5.14 -3.16 3.67
CA ILE A 184 4.40 -3.02 4.93
C ILE A 184 4.03 -1.56 5.05
N ALA A 185 2.73 -1.28 5.13
CA ALA A 185 2.18 0.06 5.23
C ALA A 185 1.34 0.19 6.50
N ASN A 186 1.67 1.18 7.34
CA ASN A 186 0.98 1.42 8.62
C ASN A 186 0.22 2.74 8.57
N ARG A 187 -1.04 2.71 9.01
CA ARG A 187 -1.94 3.84 9.11
C ARG A 187 -2.48 3.98 10.53
N ASP A 188 -2.53 5.21 11.04
CA ASP A 188 -3.26 5.51 12.27
C ASP A 188 -4.77 5.38 12.01
N VAL A 189 -5.44 4.61 12.82
CA VAL A 189 -6.89 4.36 12.77
C VAL A 189 -7.56 4.60 14.13
N THR A 190 -6.90 5.38 14.98
CA THR A 190 -7.37 5.63 16.35
C THR A 190 -8.75 6.28 16.37
N ASP A 191 -8.93 7.34 15.58
CA ASP A 191 -10.21 8.08 15.54
C ASP A 191 -11.34 7.24 14.93
N GLU A 192 -11.03 6.46 13.89
CA GLU A 192 -11.97 5.53 13.28
C GLU A 192 -12.40 4.46 14.28
N LYS A 193 -11.44 3.90 15.01
CA LYS A 193 -11.70 2.84 15.97
C LYS A 193 -12.47 3.30 17.19
N ILE A 194 -12.19 4.51 17.69
CA ILE A 194 -12.96 5.11 18.79
C ILE A 194 -14.41 5.31 18.36
N ARG A 195 -14.65 5.80 17.15
CA ARG A 195 -16.02 5.96 16.64
C ARG A 195 -16.75 4.64 16.49
N GLU A 196 -16.09 3.63 15.93
CA GLU A 196 -16.64 2.27 15.76
C GLU A 196 -17.06 1.68 17.10
N LEU A 197 -16.15 1.68 18.09
CA LEU A 197 -16.41 1.15 19.43
C LEU A 197 -17.56 1.90 20.13
N LYS A 198 -17.64 3.21 19.96
CA LYS A 198 -18.75 4.01 20.52
C LYS A 198 -20.08 3.63 19.89
N GLN A 199 -20.13 3.49 18.57
CA GLN A 199 -21.35 3.08 17.87
C GLN A 199 -21.79 1.66 18.25
N GLU A 200 -20.84 0.75 18.42
CA GLU A 200 -21.12 -0.62 18.86
C GLU A 200 -21.73 -0.63 20.28
N GLU A 201 -21.20 0.17 21.19
CA GLU A 201 -21.74 0.28 22.56
C GLU A 201 -23.14 0.91 22.57
N GLU A 202 -23.37 1.98 21.81
CA GLU A 202 -24.70 2.60 21.66
C GLU A 202 -25.72 1.61 21.11
N LEU A 203 -25.33 0.81 20.10
CA LEU A 203 -26.20 -0.22 19.52
C LEU A 203 -26.49 -1.33 20.53
N ARG A 204 -25.49 -1.76 21.30
CA ARG A 204 -25.63 -2.75 22.36
C ARG A 204 -26.62 -2.29 23.43
N GLU A 205 -26.49 -1.04 23.89
CA GLU A 205 -27.42 -0.46 24.87
C GLU A 205 -28.86 -0.36 24.33
N ALA A 206 -29.00 0.10 23.07
CA ALA A 206 -30.32 0.19 22.44
C ALA A 206 -30.98 -1.19 22.30
N LYS A 207 -30.22 -2.21 21.95
CA LYS A 207 -30.70 -3.59 21.88
C LYS A 207 -31.18 -4.10 23.22
N LEU A 208 -30.39 -3.90 24.28
CA LEU A 208 -30.80 -4.29 25.64
C LEU A 208 -32.09 -3.58 26.10
N LYS A 209 -32.21 -2.29 25.85
CA LYS A 209 -33.45 -1.53 26.17
C LYS A 209 -34.66 -2.08 25.41
N ALA A 210 -34.50 -2.39 24.12
CA ALA A 210 -35.57 -2.98 23.30
C ALA A 210 -35.97 -4.39 23.79
N GLU A 211 -35.02 -5.23 24.16
CA GLU A 211 -35.26 -6.57 24.70
C GLU A 211 -36.00 -6.49 26.04
N CYS A 212 -35.61 -5.58 26.95
CA CYS A 212 -36.28 -5.35 28.21
C CYS A 212 -37.74 -4.86 27.99
N ALA A 213 -37.94 -3.91 27.08
CA ALA A 213 -39.28 -3.42 26.75
C ALA A 213 -40.17 -4.53 26.15
N ASN A 214 -39.66 -5.34 25.25
CA ASN A 214 -40.36 -6.49 24.67
C ASN A 214 -40.76 -7.53 25.73
N LYS A 215 -39.85 -7.83 26.66
CA LYS A 215 -40.12 -8.76 27.76
C LYS A 215 -41.20 -8.21 28.68
N ALA A 216 -41.12 -6.94 29.05
CA ALA A 216 -42.15 -6.27 29.87
C ALA A 216 -43.52 -6.30 29.17
N LYS A 217 -43.55 -5.98 27.85
CA LYS A 217 -44.79 -6.05 27.04
C LYS A 217 -45.37 -7.46 27.00
N SER A 218 -44.53 -8.47 26.79
CA SER A 218 -44.99 -9.86 26.75
C SER A 218 -45.56 -10.33 28.10
N THR A 219 -44.87 -9.96 29.19
CA THR A 219 -45.35 -10.27 30.57
C THR A 219 -46.66 -9.55 30.86
N PHE A 220 -46.78 -8.29 30.47
CA PHE A 220 -48.02 -7.51 30.62
C PHE A 220 -49.19 -8.17 29.85
N LEU A 221 -48.98 -8.53 28.57
CA LEU A 221 -50.01 -9.18 27.74
C LEU A 221 -50.39 -10.55 28.29
N PHE A 222 -49.43 -11.31 28.79
CA PHE A 222 -49.71 -12.60 29.43
C PHE A 222 -50.59 -12.43 30.67
N ASN A 223 -50.23 -11.50 31.59
CA ASN A 223 -51.00 -11.25 32.80
C ASN A 223 -52.40 -10.71 32.47
N MET A 224 -52.52 -9.73 31.55
CA MET A 224 -53.81 -9.20 31.10
C MET A 224 -54.70 -10.29 30.48
N SER A 225 -54.13 -11.19 29.67
CA SER A 225 -54.86 -12.31 29.08
C SER A 225 -55.39 -13.27 30.14
N HIS A 226 -54.62 -13.53 31.18
CA HIS A 226 -55.04 -14.36 32.31
C HIS A 226 -56.14 -13.69 33.12
N ASP A 227 -55.98 -12.39 33.44
CA ASP A 227 -56.92 -11.62 34.25
C ASP A 227 -58.25 -11.38 33.52
N ILE A 228 -58.27 -11.33 32.21
CA ILE A 228 -59.50 -11.27 31.39
C ILE A 228 -60.13 -12.65 31.26
N ARG A 229 -59.35 -13.71 31.08
CA ARG A 229 -59.89 -15.08 30.91
C ARG A 229 -60.63 -15.58 32.15
N THR A 230 -60.15 -15.27 33.35
CA THR A 230 -60.74 -15.74 34.62
C THR A 230 -62.20 -15.29 34.81
N PRO A 231 -62.54 -14.01 34.71
CA PRO A 231 -63.97 -13.57 34.81
C PRO A 231 -64.82 -13.98 33.61
N MET A 232 -64.20 -14.04 32.36
CA MET A 232 -64.94 -14.50 31.21
C MET A 232 -65.31 -15.96 31.31
N ASN A 233 -64.45 -16.85 31.80
CA ASN A 233 -64.79 -18.24 32.06
C ASN A 233 -65.90 -18.37 33.16
N ALA A 234 -65.94 -17.50 34.16
CA ALA A 234 -66.98 -17.47 35.16
C ALA A 234 -68.35 -17.03 34.60
N ILE A 235 -68.38 -16.22 33.54
CA ILE A 235 -69.59 -15.78 32.86
C ILE A 235 -70.12 -16.81 31.83
N ILE A 236 -69.22 -17.48 31.10
CA ILE A 236 -69.49 -18.44 29.97
C ILE A 236 -69.62 -19.86 30.49
N GLY A 237 -69.06 -20.17 31.65
CA GLY A 237 -68.94 -21.54 32.20
C GLY A 237 -70.13 -22.08 32.92
N TYR A 238 -71.33 -21.54 32.62
CA TYR A 238 -72.59 -22.11 32.96
C TYR A 238 -73.25 -22.67 31.75
#